data_01df45b776770de5020a0e770736610b
#
_entry.id   01df45b776770de5020a0e770736610b
#
_cell.length_a   1.000
_cell.length_b   1.000
_cell.length_c   1.000
_cell.angle_alpha   90.00
_cell.angle_beta   90.00
_cell.angle_gamma   90.00
#
_symmetry.space_group_name_H-M   'P 1'
#
loop_
_entity.id
_entity.type
_entity.pdbx_description
1 polymer ?
#
loop_
_entity_poly.entity_id
_entity_poly.type
_entity_poly.pdbx_seq_one_letter_code
_entity_poly.pdbx_strand_id
1 'polypeptide(L)'
;MADYSTEELEKIADKFRSDTSGIRGTKDFTSPEELYDELKKEIKKYHPSDDTSLVDKAYRVAYDAHKGQARKSGEPYIIHPLCVAIILAELELDKETIAAGLLHDVLEDTIMTMDEMRAEFGDDVAHLVDGVTKLKHLHLTDSTKDPKDKNADRLETVSYTHLRAHETELHL
;
A
#
# COMPACT_ATOMS: atom_id res chain seq x y z
N MET A 1 3.51 14.05 -10.40
CA MET A 1 3.98 13.07 -9.39
C MET A 1 4.45 13.86 -8.18
N ALA A 2 3.89 13.60 -7.02
CA ALA A 2 4.39 14.20 -5.79
C ALA A 2 5.72 13.52 -5.44
N ASP A 3 6.80 14.30 -5.42
CA ASP A 3 8.10 13.86 -4.90
C ASP A 3 7.99 13.80 -3.37
N TYR A 4 7.69 12.62 -2.85
CA TYR A 4 7.74 12.40 -1.40
C TYR A 4 9.20 12.27 -0.96
N SER A 5 9.58 13.06 0.03
CA SER A 5 10.91 12.93 0.63
C SER A 5 11.05 11.56 1.32
N THR A 6 12.28 11.06 1.40
CA THR A 6 12.58 9.79 2.09
C THR A 6 12.03 9.78 3.52
N GLU A 7 12.03 10.94 4.19
CA GLU A 7 11.51 11.11 5.55
C GLU A 7 9.97 11.00 5.62
N GLU A 8 9.26 11.44 4.58
CA GLU A 8 7.81 11.28 4.48
C GLU A 8 7.42 9.82 4.21
N LEU A 9 8.19 9.14 3.37
CA LEU A 9 7.99 7.70 3.11
C LEU A 9 8.30 6.86 4.36
N GLU A 10 9.31 7.22 5.15
CA GLU A 10 9.61 6.56 6.43
C GLU A 10 8.49 6.80 7.46
N LYS A 11 7.97 8.01 7.57
CA LYS A 11 6.83 8.32 8.45
C LYS A 11 5.57 7.55 8.04
N ILE A 12 5.33 7.43 6.74
CA ILE A 12 4.26 6.60 6.19
C ILE A 12 4.51 5.13 6.58
N ALA A 13 5.70 4.60 6.35
CA ALA A 13 6.05 3.22 6.68
C ALA A 13 5.96 2.94 8.18
N ASP A 14 6.37 3.88 9.04
CA ASP A 14 6.26 3.73 10.50
C ASP A 14 4.80 3.80 10.98
N LYS A 15 3.99 4.64 10.37
CA LYS A 15 2.55 4.68 10.63
C LYS A 15 1.87 3.37 10.21
N PHE A 16 2.27 2.78 9.09
CA PHE A 16 1.85 1.44 8.67
C PHE A 16 2.25 0.34 9.67
N ARG A 17 3.41 0.47 10.34
CA ARG A 17 3.87 -0.50 11.33
C ARG A 17 3.18 -0.37 12.68
N SER A 18 2.96 0.86 13.14
CA SER A 18 2.41 1.10 14.49
C SER A 18 0.91 0.89 14.57
N ASP A 19 0.18 1.09 13.48
CA ASP A 19 -1.27 1.17 13.50
C ASP A 19 -2.01 -0.12 13.13
N THR A 20 -1.28 -1.20 12.82
CA THR A 20 -1.93 -2.51 12.67
C THR A 20 -2.41 -3.10 14.00
N SER A 21 -2.02 -2.51 15.14
CA SER A 21 -2.43 -2.96 16.47
C SER A 21 -3.29 -1.96 17.26
N GLY A 22 -3.44 -0.73 16.78
CA GLY A 22 -3.96 0.39 17.57
C GLY A 22 -5.15 1.14 17.01
N ILE A 23 -5.54 0.94 15.75
CA ILE A 23 -6.74 1.58 15.22
C ILE A 23 -7.97 0.87 15.79
N ARG A 24 -8.42 1.41 16.93
CA ARG A 24 -9.66 1.04 17.62
C ARG A 24 -9.72 -0.42 18.07
N GLY A 25 -9.01 -0.73 19.14
CA GLY A 25 -9.23 -1.93 19.95
C GLY A 25 -10.58 -1.91 20.64
N THR A 26 -11.65 -1.89 19.88
CA THR A 26 -12.99 -2.22 20.33
C THR A 26 -13.41 -3.51 19.66
N LYS A 27 -14.00 -4.41 20.41
CA LYS A 27 -14.50 -5.71 19.97
C LYS A 27 -15.64 -5.63 18.93
N ASP A 28 -16.03 -4.43 18.54
CA ASP A 28 -17.02 -4.18 17.48
C ASP A 28 -16.23 -3.83 16.22
N PHE A 29 -16.08 -4.82 15.36
CA PHE A 29 -15.46 -4.63 14.04
C PHE A 29 -16.29 -3.64 13.25
N THR A 30 -15.69 -2.50 12.87
CA THR A 30 -16.27 -1.62 11.87
C THR A 30 -16.40 -2.41 10.57
N SER A 31 -17.57 -2.37 9.94
CA SER A 31 -17.79 -3.15 8.72
C SER A 31 -16.93 -2.63 7.56
N PRO A 32 -16.54 -3.49 6.61
CA PRO A 32 -15.84 -3.03 5.41
C PRO A 32 -16.58 -1.92 4.66
N GLU A 33 -17.89 -1.95 4.64
CA GLU A 33 -18.74 -0.96 3.99
C GLU A 33 -18.64 0.41 4.68
N GLU A 34 -18.63 0.44 6.01
CA GLU A 34 -18.46 1.67 6.78
C GLU A 34 -17.08 2.29 6.58
N LEU A 35 -16.02 1.47 6.57
CA LEU A 35 -14.66 1.92 6.29
C LEU A 35 -14.52 2.42 4.86
N TYR A 36 -15.18 1.80 3.91
CA TYR A 36 -15.18 2.24 2.53
C TYR A 36 -15.89 3.58 2.34
N ASP A 37 -17.00 3.80 3.04
CA ASP A 37 -17.68 5.09 3.06
C ASP A 37 -16.85 6.17 3.74
N GLU A 38 -16.10 5.84 4.79
CA GLU A 38 -15.15 6.73 5.44
C GLU A 38 -14.04 7.13 4.45
N LEU A 39 -13.44 6.16 3.74
CA LEU A 39 -12.44 6.42 2.71
C LEU A 39 -12.94 7.39 1.65
N LYS A 40 -14.15 7.19 1.13
CA LYS A 40 -14.74 8.11 0.14
C LYS A 40 -14.94 9.52 0.68
N LYS A 41 -15.34 9.65 1.94
CA LYS A 41 -15.47 10.95 2.61
C LYS A 41 -14.13 11.65 2.74
N GLU A 42 -13.06 10.94 3.12
CA GLU A 42 -11.72 11.51 3.22
C GLU A 42 -11.22 12.01 1.86
N ILE A 43 -11.35 11.22 0.81
CA ILE A 43 -10.96 11.62 -0.56
C ILE A 43 -11.69 12.89 -1.01
N LYS A 44 -13.00 12.99 -0.75
CA LYS A 44 -13.81 14.13 -1.15
C LYS A 44 -13.41 15.45 -0.47
N LYS A 45 -12.75 15.41 0.67
CA LYS A 45 -12.31 16.63 1.38
C LYS A 45 -11.28 17.44 0.58
N TYR A 46 -10.42 16.78 -0.18
CA TYR A 46 -9.31 17.45 -0.87
C TYR A 46 -9.30 17.24 -2.40
N HIS A 47 -10.03 16.25 -2.91
CA HIS A 47 -10.12 16.01 -4.35
C HIS A 47 -11.24 16.85 -4.97
N PRO A 48 -10.94 17.72 -5.95
CA PRO A 48 -11.92 18.60 -6.56
C PRO A 48 -12.92 17.87 -7.46
N SER A 49 -12.60 16.66 -7.94
CA SER A 49 -13.50 15.85 -8.74
C SER A 49 -14.12 14.72 -7.91
N ASP A 50 -15.43 14.50 -8.11
CA ASP A 50 -16.13 13.35 -7.49
C ASP A 50 -15.80 12.00 -8.14
N ASP A 51 -14.87 11.97 -9.10
CA ASP A 51 -14.46 10.73 -9.77
C ASP A 51 -13.61 9.86 -8.85
N THR A 52 -14.22 8.85 -8.26
CA THR A 52 -13.58 7.81 -7.43
C THR A 52 -13.48 6.47 -8.14
N SER A 53 -13.71 6.42 -9.47
CA SER A 53 -13.81 5.17 -10.23
C SER A 53 -12.60 4.26 -10.10
N LEU A 54 -11.37 4.81 -10.05
CA LEU A 54 -10.14 4.06 -9.84
C LEU A 54 -10.10 3.39 -8.46
N VAL A 55 -10.46 4.15 -7.42
CA VAL A 55 -10.49 3.67 -6.04
C VAL A 55 -11.61 2.65 -5.86
N ASP A 56 -12.80 2.89 -6.45
CA ASP A 56 -13.92 1.96 -6.44
C ASP A 56 -13.56 0.62 -7.10
N LYS A 57 -12.85 0.66 -8.23
CA LYS A 57 -12.35 -0.53 -8.92
C LYS A 57 -11.33 -1.28 -8.07
N ALA A 58 -10.36 -0.58 -7.48
CA ALA A 58 -9.34 -1.16 -6.61
C ALA A 58 -9.96 -1.83 -5.38
N TYR A 59 -10.95 -1.18 -4.75
CA TYR A 59 -11.68 -1.76 -3.63
C TYR A 59 -12.40 -3.07 -4.01
N ARG A 60 -13.10 -3.11 -5.13
CA ARG A 60 -13.80 -4.32 -5.59
C ARG A 60 -12.84 -5.47 -5.82
N VAL A 61 -11.72 -5.21 -6.50
CA VAL A 61 -10.70 -6.24 -6.77
C VAL A 61 -10.08 -6.73 -5.47
N ALA A 62 -9.71 -5.84 -4.55
CA ALA A 62 -9.17 -6.22 -3.25
C ALA A 62 -10.20 -6.99 -2.40
N TYR A 63 -11.46 -6.57 -2.39
CA TYR A 63 -12.55 -7.24 -1.67
C TYR A 63 -12.75 -8.68 -2.18
N ASP A 64 -12.84 -8.85 -3.50
CA ASP A 64 -13.04 -10.18 -4.11
C ASP A 64 -11.82 -11.08 -3.91
N ALA A 65 -10.62 -10.52 -4.00
CA ALA A 65 -9.35 -11.21 -3.78
C ALA A 65 -9.21 -11.77 -2.36
N HIS A 66 -9.66 -11.01 -1.36
CA HIS A 66 -9.59 -11.38 0.06
C HIS A 66 -10.87 -11.98 0.63
N LYS A 67 -11.84 -12.28 -0.23
CA LYS A 67 -13.12 -12.85 0.19
C LYS A 67 -12.93 -14.18 0.92
N GLY A 68 -13.50 -14.27 2.12
CA GLY A 68 -13.38 -15.46 2.96
C GLY A 68 -12.07 -15.59 3.72
N GLN A 69 -11.13 -14.65 3.54
CA GLN A 69 -9.91 -14.58 4.33
C GLN A 69 -10.16 -13.76 5.61
N ALA A 70 -9.58 -14.21 6.72
CA ALA A 70 -9.61 -13.51 7.99
C ALA A 70 -8.19 -13.38 8.55
N ARG A 71 -7.93 -12.30 9.30
CA ARG A 71 -6.70 -12.13 10.07
C ARG A 71 -6.71 -13.02 11.30
N LYS A 72 -5.56 -13.17 11.95
CA LYS A 72 -5.42 -13.92 13.22
C LYS A 72 -6.35 -13.39 14.33
N SER A 73 -6.73 -12.11 14.27
CA SER A 73 -7.71 -11.46 15.15
C SER A 73 -9.16 -11.85 14.88
N GLY A 74 -9.45 -12.52 13.75
CA GLY A 74 -10.78 -12.95 13.32
C GLY A 74 -11.53 -11.95 12.44
N GLU A 75 -10.99 -10.75 12.24
CA GLU A 75 -11.59 -9.73 11.35
C GLU A 75 -11.39 -10.08 9.86
N PRO A 76 -12.32 -9.68 8.96
CA PRO A 76 -12.13 -9.83 7.52
C PRO A 76 -10.84 -9.18 7.05
N TYR A 77 -10.10 -9.86 6.17
CA TYR A 77 -8.78 -9.38 5.73
C TYR A 77 -8.84 -8.02 5.04
N ILE A 78 -9.91 -7.72 4.31
CA ILE A 78 -10.11 -6.45 3.59
C ILE A 78 -10.06 -5.20 4.50
N ILE A 79 -10.29 -5.36 5.80
CA ILE A 79 -10.21 -4.24 6.75
C ILE A 79 -8.80 -3.63 6.77
N HIS A 80 -7.77 -4.45 6.67
CA HIS A 80 -6.39 -3.96 6.65
C HIS A 80 -6.09 -3.03 5.44
N PRO A 81 -6.29 -3.43 4.17
CA PRO A 81 -6.08 -2.53 3.04
C PRO A 81 -6.99 -1.29 3.07
N LEU A 82 -8.20 -1.39 3.62
CA LEU A 82 -9.06 -0.21 3.82
C LEU A 82 -8.47 0.79 4.82
N CYS A 83 -7.98 0.32 5.97
CA CYS A 83 -7.31 1.19 6.95
C CYS A 83 -6.08 1.86 6.35
N VAL A 84 -5.28 1.13 5.58
CA VAL A 84 -4.14 1.67 4.84
C VAL A 84 -4.58 2.78 3.88
N ALA A 85 -5.60 2.54 3.08
CA ALA A 85 -6.13 3.52 2.14
C ALA A 85 -6.68 4.78 2.82
N ILE A 86 -7.35 4.65 3.97
CA ILE A 86 -7.84 5.79 4.77
C ILE A 86 -6.66 6.64 5.26
N ILE A 87 -5.59 6.02 5.78
CA ILE A 87 -4.38 6.74 6.20
C ILE A 87 -3.78 7.53 5.04
N LEU A 88 -3.69 6.92 3.85
CA LEU A 88 -3.19 7.60 2.66
C LEU A 88 -4.08 8.77 2.24
N ALA A 89 -5.40 8.64 2.37
CA ALA A 89 -6.35 9.71 2.10
C ALA A 89 -6.26 10.84 3.14
N GLU A 90 -6.07 10.53 4.43
CA GLU A 90 -5.81 11.53 5.48
C GLU A 90 -4.52 12.32 5.24
N LEU A 91 -3.53 11.73 4.56
CA LEU A 91 -2.32 12.39 4.12
C LEU A 91 -2.50 13.14 2.79
N GLU A 92 -3.72 13.22 2.27
CA GLU A 92 -4.09 13.91 1.02
C GLU A 92 -3.32 13.41 -0.21
N LEU A 93 -3.01 12.10 -0.27
CA LEU A 93 -2.30 11.50 -1.39
C LEU A 93 -3.23 11.29 -2.60
N ASP A 94 -2.63 11.10 -3.78
CA ASP A 94 -3.38 10.92 -5.02
C ASP A 94 -4.15 9.58 -5.08
N LYS A 95 -5.09 9.49 -6.01
CA LYS A 95 -5.97 8.32 -6.16
C LYS A 95 -5.21 7.06 -6.55
N GLU A 96 -4.12 7.21 -7.31
CA GLU A 96 -3.24 6.12 -7.71
C GLU A 96 -2.55 5.51 -6.50
N THR A 97 -2.06 6.33 -5.58
CA THR A 97 -1.44 5.89 -4.32
C THR A 97 -2.47 5.22 -3.40
N ILE A 98 -3.67 5.76 -3.29
CA ILE A 98 -4.76 5.16 -2.51
C ILE A 98 -5.17 3.80 -3.10
N ALA A 99 -5.32 3.71 -4.43
CA ALA A 99 -5.61 2.46 -5.12
C ALA A 99 -4.51 1.42 -4.89
N ALA A 100 -3.23 1.83 -4.96
CA ALA A 100 -2.11 0.95 -4.65
C ALA A 100 -2.14 0.47 -3.19
N GLY A 101 -2.55 1.31 -2.24
CA GLY A 101 -2.77 0.93 -0.85
C GLY A 101 -3.84 -0.16 -0.68
N LEU A 102 -4.93 -0.10 -1.44
CA LEU A 102 -5.96 -1.14 -1.45
C LEU A 102 -5.47 -2.46 -2.07
N LEU A 103 -4.57 -2.38 -3.04
CA LEU A 103 -4.13 -3.52 -3.86
C LEU A 103 -2.81 -4.14 -3.40
N HIS A 104 -2.11 -3.55 -2.41
CA HIS A 104 -0.74 -3.93 -2.09
C HIS A 104 -0.55 -5.40 -1.70
N ASP A 105 -1.54 -6.00 -1.03
CA ASP A 105 -1.50 -7.41 -0.64
C ASP A 105 -2.08 -8.36 -1.70
N VAL A 106 -2.78 -7.84 -2.71
CA VAL A 106 -3.45 -8.66 -3.73
C VAL A 106 -2.45 -9.49 -4.53
N LEU A 107 -1.29 -8.95 -4.87
CA LEU A 107 -0.25 -9.68 -5.59
C LEU A 107 0.40 -10.80 -4.77
N GLU A 108 0.51 -10.62 -3.44
CA GLU A 108 1.11 -11.62 -2.56
C GLU A 108 0.14 -12.75 -2.22
N ASP A 109 -1.11 -12.40 -2.01
CA ASP A 109 -2.12 -13.29 -1.43
C ASP A 109 -3.05 -13.92 -2.47
N THR A 110 -2.91 -13.56 -3.75
CA THR A 110 -3.78 -14.06 -4.83
C THR A 110 -2.99 -14.49 -6.06
N ILE A 111 -3.70 -15.02 -7.05
CA ILE A 111 -3.14 -15.43 -8.34
C ILE A 111 -2.93 -14.27 -9.32
N MET A 112 -3.31 -13.04 -8.97
CA MET A 112 -3.14 -11.88 -9.84
C MET A 112 -1.66 -11.61 -10.11
N THR A 113 -1.31 -11.47 -11.37
CA THR A 113 0.04 -11.16 -11.80
C THR A 113 0.28 -9.66 -11.92
N MET A 114 1.55 -9.23 -11.92
CA MET A 114 1.92 -7.84 -12.14
C MET A 114 1.47 -7.33 -13.51
N ASP A 115 1.47 -8.17 -14.54
CA ASP A 115 1.03 -7.80 -15.89
C ASP A 115 -0.48 -7.56 -15.93
N GLU A 116 -1.27 -8.37 -15.22
CA GLU A 116 -2.71 -8.16 -15.05
C GLU A 116 -2.98 -6.88 -14.25
N MET A 117 -2.23 -6.64 -13.18
CA MET A 117 -2.32 -5.41 -12.38
C MET A 117 -2.08 -4.17 -13.25
N ARG A 118 -1.05 -4.20 -14.11
CA ARG A 118 -0.73 -3.12 -15.04
C ARG A 118 -1.80 -2.93 -16.10
N ALA A 119 -2.34 -4.01 -16.65
CA ALA A 119 -3.41 -3.94 -17.64
C ALA A 119 -4.71 -3.36 -17.06
N GLU A 120 -5.03 -3.70 -15.81
CA GLU A 120 -6.27 -3.30 -15.14
C GLU A 120 -6.22 -1.89 -14.54
N PHE A 121 -5.10 -1.48 -13.97
CA PHE A 121 -4.97 -0.26 -13.16
C PHE A 121 -3.99 0.76 -13.72
N GLY A 122 -3.23 0.40 -14.75
CA GLY A 122 -2.20 1.26 -15.35
C GLY A 122 -0.82 1.10 -14.70
N ASP A 123 0.17 1.71 -15.37
CA ASP A 123 1.58 1.60 -14.96
C ASP A 123 1.86 2.25 -13.61
N ASP A 124 1.24 3.38 -13.31
CA ASP A 124 1.47 4.12 -12.06
C ASP A 124 1.06 3.32 -10.84
N VAL A 125 -0.16 2.76 -10.84
CA VAL A 125 -0.64 1.91 -9.75
C VAL A 125 0.20 0.64 -9.62
N ALA A 126 0.50 -0.04 -10.74
CA ALA A 126 1.31 -1.25 -10.74
C ALA A 126 2.72 -1.01 -10.19
N HIS A 127 3.33 0.12 -10.54
CA HIS A 127 4.65 0.52 -10.05
C HIS A 127 4.64 0.79 -8.54
N LEU A 128 3.61 1.49 -8.04
CA LEU A 128 3.45 1.75 -6.61
C LEU A 128 3.25 0.46 -5.82
N VAL A 129 2.41 -0.46 -6.30
CA VAL A 129 2.20 -1.78 -5.67
C VAL A 129 3.49 -2.58 -5.62
N ASP A 130 4.25 -2.63 -6.72
CA ASP A 130 5.57 -3.28 -6.78
C ASP A 130 6.55 -2.68 -5.76
N GLY A 131 6.58 -1.36 -5.66
CA GLY A 131 7.41 -0.64 -4.69
C GLY A 131 7.07 -1.00 -3.24
N VAL A 132 5.80 -1.02 -2.87
CA VAL A 132 5.34 -1.39 -1.52
C VAL A 132 5.68 -2.85 -1.20
N THR A 133 5.46 -3.75 -2.15
CA THR A 133 5.80 -5.18 -2.00
C THR A 133 7.29 -5.38 -1.75
N LYS A 134 8.15 -4.72 -2.51
CA LYS A 134 9.61 -4.77 -2.33
C LYS A 134 10.06 -4.23 -0.98
N LEU A 135 9.52 -3.10 -0.53
CA LEU A 135 9.81 -2.53 0.79
C LEU A 135 9.43 -3.48 1.92
N LYS A 136 8.28 -4.13 1.83
CA LYS A 136 7.81 -5.13 2.79
C LYS A 136 8.79 -6.31 2.89
N HIS A 137 9.29 -6.81 1.76
CA HIS A 137 10.27 -7.90 1.72
C HIS A 137 11.63 -7.51 2.31
N LEU A 138 12.11 -6.29 2.07
CA LEU A 138 13.36 -5.80 2.65
C LEU A 138 13.32 -5.78 4.19
N HIS A 139 12.23 -5.33 4.77
CA HIS A 139 12.07 -5.30 6.23
C HIS A 139 11.93 -6.68 6.87
N LEU A 140 11.35 -7.65 6.19
CA LEU A 140 11.27 -9.04 6.68
C LEU A 140 12.64 -9.73 6.69
N THR A 141 13.51 -9.39 5.75
CA THR A 141 14.87 -9.96 5.70
C THR A 141 15.80 -9.36 6.74
N ASP A 142 15.59 -8.11 7.13
CA ASP A 142 16.44 -7.43 8.13
C ASP A 142 16.16 -7.92 9.57
N SER A 143 14.92 -8.33 9.85
CA SER A 143 14.52 -8.86 11.17
C SER A 143 15.09 -10.25 11.48
N THR A 144 15.68 -10.94 10.50
CA THR A 144 16.21 -12.32 10.63
C THR A 144 17.73 -12.40 10.49
N LYS A 145 18.43 -11.28 10.31
CA LYS A 145 19.88 -11.28 10.09
C LYS A 145 20.66 -11.16 11.40
N ASP A 146 21.45 -12.17 11.65
CA ASP A 146 22.57 -12.18 12.58
C ASP A 146 23.58 -11.05 12.21
N PRO A 147 24.13 -10.26 13.16
CA PRO A 147 24.98 -9.09 12.85
C PRO A 147 26.35 -9.41 12.22
N LYS A 148 26.55 -10.63 11.72
CA LYS A 148 27.82 -11.07 11.13
C LYS A 148 27.86 -11.12 9.59
N ASP A 149 26.75 -10.84 8.89
CA ASP A 149 26.75 -10.93 7.43
C ASP A 149 27.07 -9.59 6.76
N LYS A 150 28.35 -9.37 6.50
CA LYS A 150 28.89 -8.17 5.84
C LYS A 150 28.51 -8.02 4.34
N ASN A 151 27.73 -8.95 3.79
CA ASN A 151 27.27 -8.91 2.40
C ASN A 151 25.89 -8.24 2.24
N ALA A 152 25.21 -7.92 3.34
CA ALA A 152 23.92 -7.25 3.31
C ALA A 152 24.00 -5.81 2.77
N ASP A 153 25.06 -5.06 3.13
CA ASP A 153 25.30 -3.69 2.68
C ASP A 153 25.40 -3.52 1.15
N ARG A 154 25.77 -4.58 0.45
CA ARG A 154 25.95 -4.54 -1.00
C ARG A 154 24.65 -4.61 -1.78
N LEU A 155 23.63 -5.26 -1.23
CA LEU A 155 22.31 -5.37 -1.85
C LEU A 155 21.45 -4.12 -1.61
N GLU A 156 21.55 -3.49 -0.45
CA GLU A 156 20.89 -2.21 -0.18
C GLU A 156 21.38 -1.10 -1.11
N THR A 157 22.70 -1.01 -1.33
CA THR A 157 23.29 -0.01 -2.22
C THR A 157 22.86 -0.19 -3.67
N VAL A 158 22.69 -1.43 -4.14
CA VAL A 158 22.26 -1.73 -5.52
C VAL A 158 20.78 -1.41 -5.73
N SER A 159 19.90 -1.73 -4.77
CA SER A 159 18.46 -1.42 -4.86
C SER A 159 18.19 0.08 -4.81
N TYR A 160 18.89 0.82 -3.94
CA TYR A 160 18.76 2.27 -3.82
C TYR A 160 19.32 3.01 -5.06
N THR A 161 20.43 2.55 -5.62
CA THR A 161 21.03 3.11 -6.84
C THR A 161 20.16 2.82 -8.06
N HIS A 162 19.47 1.68 -8.11
CA HIS A 162 18.58 1.32 -9.21
C HIS A 162 17.31 2.15 -9.23
N LEU A 163 16.70 2.41 -8.07
CA LEU A 163 15.57 3.33 -7.91
C LEU A 163 15.94 4.77 -8.31
N ARG A 164 17.14 5.23 -7.92
CA ARG A 164 17.62 6.58 -8.25
C ARG A 164 18.03 6.74 -9.72
N ALA A 165 18.48 5.70 -10.39
CA ALA A 165 18.77 5.70 -11.82
C ALA A 165 17.47 5.79 -12.65
N HIS A 166 16.37 5.19 -12.20
CA HIS A 166 15.06 5.30 -12.83
C HIS A 166 14.46 6.70 -12.71
N GLU A 167 14.67 7.41 -11.60
CA GLU A 167 14.22 8.80 -11.43
C GLU A 167 14.93 9.78 -12.36
N THR A 168 16.20 9.54 -12.70
CA THR A 168 16.96 10.40 -13.62
C THR A 168 16.62 10.19 -15.09
N GLU A 169 16.14 9.03 -15.49
CA GLU A 169 15.69 8.79 -16.89
C GLU A 169 14.30 9.37 -17.20
N LEU A 170 13.48 9.62 -16.18
CA LEU A 170 12.14 10.23 -16.33
C LEU A 170 12.17 11.76 -16.43
N HIS A 171 13.32 12.42 -16.22
CA HIS A 171 13.49 13.87 -16.31
C HIS A 171 14.16 14.37 -17.61
N LEU A 172 14.34 13.50 -18.58
CA LEU A 172 14.73 13.84 -19.94
C LEU A 172 13.53 13.78 -20.86
#